data_dca02b4fc5dea37583af58b2eea2300e
#
_entry.id   dca02b4fc5dea37583af58b2eea2300e
#
_cell.length_a   1.000
_cell.length_b   1.000
_cell.length_c   1.000
_cell.angle_alpha   90.00
_cell.angle_beta   90.00
_cell.angle_gamma   90.00
#
_symmetry.space_group_name_H-M   'P 1'
#
loop_
_entity.id
_entity.type
_entity.pdbx_description
1 polymer ?
#
loop_
_entity_poly.entity_id
_entity_poly.type
_entity_poly.pdbx_seq_one_letter_code
_entity_poly.pdbx_strand_id
1 'polypeptide(L)'
;TYFEILTAAYFFHASKYRENINIIESGLFHRFDATNIIDKNILSIVTAIGLDHLDWLPKDEQTIEKIIFEKTSALLNSKIVVAKQSSENTQKLIKQSLSSNEAKKVMFNDNFSYSINENEFIYFEDEFGGIKLPQPNLMGQFQIDNSATAVAAARNLNLNITDENIKSGITKIKSIARLQEIKSGKLKNLCKNNQLFVDGSHNPLGAKVLNDYLQTLKCKKHIILGMM
;
A
#
# COMPACT_ATOMS: atom_id res chain seq x y z
N THR A 1 -15.24 -18.71 8.39
CA THR A 1 -13.77 -18.91 8.16
C THR A 1 -12.96 -18.39 9.34
N TYR A 2 -11.67 -18.77 9.41
CA TYR A 2 -10.75 -18.24 10.43
C TYR A 2 -10.62 -16.71 10.34
N PHE A 3 -10.54 -16.16 9.13
CA PHE A 3 -10.44 -14.72 8.91
C PHE A 3 -11.69 -13.96 9.38
N GLU A 4 -12.88 -14.49 9.14
CA GLU A 4 -14.15 -13.90 9.63
C GLU A 4 -14.20 -13.85 11.15
N ILE A 5 -13.76 -14.92 11.83
CA ILE A 5 -13.71 -14.96 13.30
C ILE A 5 -12.72 -13.91 13.84
N LEU A 6 -11.54 -13.80 13.26
CA LEU A 6 -10.56 -12.79 13.65
C LEU A 6 -11.07 -11.37 13.39
N THR A 7 -11.72 -11.14 12.26
CA THR A 7 -12.32 -9.85 11.93
C THR A 7 -13.40 -9.46 12.92
N ALA A 8 -14.31 -10.39 13.25
CA ALA A 8 -15.35 -10.16 14.24
C ALA A 8 -14.76 -9.88 15.65
N ALA A 9 -13.76 -10.66 16.06
CA ALA A 9 -13.07 -10.46 17.33
C ALA A 9 -12.35 -9.10 17.39
N TYR A 10 -11.72 -8.69 16.29
CA TYR A 10 -11.10 -7.38 16.17
C TYR A 10 -12.12 -6.25 16.31
N PHE A 11 -13.21 -6.27 15.57
CA PHE A 11 -14.24 -5.22 15.64
C PHE A 11 -14.90 -5.18 17.03
N PHE A 12 -15.16 -6.33 17.64
CA PHE A 12 -15.66 -6.40 19.02
C PHE A 12 -14.67 -5.77 20.01
N HIS A 13 -13.37 -6.02 19.84
CA HIS A 13 -12.36 -5.38 20.69
C HIS A 13 -12.25 -3.89 20.41
N ALA A 14 -12.16 -3.48 19.14
CA ALA A 14 -12.04 -2.08 18.74
C ALA A 14 -13.21 -1.21 19.20
N SER A 15 -14.44 -1.77 19.25
CA SER A 15 -15.63 -1.05 19.71
C SER A 15 -15.54 -0.53 21.16
N LYS A 16 -14.62 -1.09 21.95
CA LYS A 16 -14.35 -0.64 23.33
C LYS A 16 -13.44 0.58 23.42
N TYR A 17 -12.80 0.98 22.30
CA TYR A 17 -11.81 2.06 22.24
C TYR A 17 -12.24 3.08 21.18
N ARG A 18 -13.31 3.82 21.47
CA ARG A 18 -13.96 4.74 20.53
C ARG A 18 -13.08 5.90 20.07
N GLU A 19 -12.09 6.27 20.87
CA GLU A 19 -11.14 7.34 20.56
C GLU A 19 -10.01 6.89 19.62
N ASN A 20 -9.89 5.59 19.36
CA ASN A 20 -8.85 5.08 18.49
C ASN A 20 -9.24 5.18 17.01
N ILE A 21 -8.23 5.41 16.18
CA ILE A 21 -8.36 5.27 14.72
C ILE A 21 -7.97 3.85 14.36
N ASN A 22 -8.85 3.19 13.62
CA ASN A 22 -8.61 1.84 13.15
C ASN A 22 -8.21 1.87 11.67
N ILE A 23 -7.07 1.28 11.36
CA ILE A 23 -6.62 1.07 9.96
C ILE A 23 -6.92 -0.38 9.64
N ILE A 24 -7.84 -0.60 8.70
CA ILE A 24 -8.36 -1.90 8.32
C ILE A 24 -7.86 -2.25 6.92
N GLU A 25 -7.16 -3.36 6.79
CA GLU A 25 -6.73 -3.91 5.51
C GLU A 25 -7.67 -5.04 5.09
N SER A 26 -8.19 -5.00 3.85
CA SER A 26 -8.98 -6.09 3.28
C SER A 26 -8.10 -7.34 3.08
N GLY A 27 -8.63 -8.51 3.43
CA GLY A 27 -7.91 -9.77 3.28
C GLY A 27 -7.88 -10.26 1.84
N LEU A 28 -9.03 -10.20 1.15
CA LEU A 28 -9.16 -10.63 -0.24
C LEU A 28 -10.09 -9.69 -0.99
N PHE A 29 -9.56 -9.00 -2.03
CA PHE A 29 -10.34 -7.97 -2.74
C PHE A 29 -10.91 -6.92 -1.79
N HIS A 30 -12.25 -6.66 -1.85
CA HIS A 30 -12.94 -5.80 -0.90
C HIS A 30 -14.44 -6.10 -0.84
N ARG A 31 -15.09 -6.29 -1.98
CA ARG A 31 -16.57 -6.32 -2.10
C ARG A 31 -17.24 -7.32 -1.16
N PHE A 32 -16.69 -8.52 -1.04
CA PHE A 32 -17.19 -9.59 -0.17
C PHE A 32 -16.20 -9.94 0.96
N ASP A 33 -15.24 -9.07 1.22
CA ASP A 33 -14.28 -9.29 2.30
C ASP A 33 -14.97 -9.14 3.67
N ALA A 34 -14.55 -9.95 4.62
CA ALA A 34 -15.09 -9.91 5.98
C ALA A 34 -14.94 -8.53 6.66
N THR A 35 -13.94 -7.74 6.25
CA THR A 35 -13.74 -6.38 6.76
C THR A 35 -14.74 -5.37 6.21
N ASN A 36 -15.45 -5.68 5.12
CA ASN A 36 -16.43 -4.79 4.49
C ASN A 36 -17.83 -4.89 5.12
N ILE A 37 -17.89 -5.00 6.44
CA ILE A 37 -19.14 -4.99 7.23
C ILE A 37 -19.44 -3.63 7.85
N ILE A 38 -18.49 -2.69 7.76
CA ILE A 38 -18.67 -1.33 8.30
C ILE A 38 -19.51 -0.49 7.33
N ASP A 39 -20.46 0.23 7.87
CA ASP A 39 -21.36 1.12 7.12
C ASP A 39 -20.82 2.55 6.98
N LYS A 40 -19.80 2.90 7.75
CA LYS A 40 -19.15 4.22 7.74
C LYS A 40 -17.66 4.08 7.95
N ASN A 41 -16.89 4.82 7.18
CA ASN A 41 -15.47 5.02 7.39
C ASN A 41 -15.11 6.50 7.21
N ILE A 42 -13.93 6.89 7.66
CA ILE A 42 -13.44 8.27 7.50
C ILE A 42 -12.84 8.44 6.10
N LEU A 43 -12.14 7.40 5.62
CA LEU A 43 -11.40 7.44 4.38
C LEU A 43 -11.13 6.00 3.88
N SER A 44 -11.21 5.81 2.57
CA SER A 44 -10.77 4.59 1.88
C SER A 44 -9.44 4.84 1.18
N ILE A 45 -8.58 3.84 1.15
CA ILE A 45 -7.30 3.89 0.42
C ILE A 45 -7.26 2.76 -0.60
N VAL A 46 -7.07 3.13 -1.86
CA VAL A 46 -6.83 2.19 -2.96
C VAL A 46 -5.34 2.23 -3.27
N THR A 47 -4.62 1.20 -2.86
CA THR A 47 -3.19 1.04 -3.14
C THR A 47 -2.95 0.65 -4.60
N ALA A 48 -1.69 0.43 -5.01
CA ALA A 48 -1.39 -0.03 -6.36
C ALA A 48 -2.09 -1.37 -6.65
N ILE A 49 -2.83 -1.44 -7.76
CA ILE A 49 -3.55 -2.64 -8.19
C ILE A 49 -2.76 -3.34 -9.31
N GLY A 50 -2.62 -4.64 -9.19
CA GLY A 50 -2.05 -5.53 -10.21
C GLY A 50 -2.82 -6.85 -10.28
N LEU A 51 -2.38 -7.73 -11.16
CA LEU A 51 -2.92 -9.09 -11.23
C LEU A 51 -2.52 -9.86 -9.98
N ASP A 52 -3.52 -10.24 -9.20
CA ASP A 52 -3.37 -10.99 -7.96
C ASP A 52 -4.65 -11.76 -7.67
N HIS A 53 -4.56 -12.83 -6.87
CA HIS A 53 -5.72 -13.61 -6.44
C HIS A 53 -6.58 -14.16 -7.60
N LEU A 54 -5.98 -14.43 -8.75
CA LEU A 54 -6.71 -14.87 -9.95
C LEU A 54 -7.45 -16.19 -9.73
N ASP A 55 -6.93 -17.08 -8.89
CA ASP A 55 -7.55 -18.38 -8.57
C ASP A 55 -8.92 -18.25 -7.88
N TRP A 56 -9.23 -17.07 -7.35
CA TRP A 56 -10.54 -16.76 -6.75
C TRP A 56 -11.54 -16.19 -7.74
N LEU A 57 -11.16 -16.04 -9.01
CA LEU A 57 -12.01 -15.55 -10.08
C LEU A 57 -12.25 -16.65 -11.12
N PRO A 58 -13.45 -16.70 -11.74
CA PRO A 58 -13.68 -17.53 -12.91
C PRO A 58 -12.61 -17.27 -13.98
N LYS A 59 -12.23 -18.29 -14.74
CA LYS A 59 -11.13 -18.18 -15.73
C LYS A 59 -11.37 -17.10 -16.78
N ASP A 60 -12.59 -16.87 -17.17
CA ASP A 60 -13.02 -15.85 -18.13
C ASP A 60 -13.10 -14.44 -17.50
N GLU A 61 -13.02 -14.32 -16.18
CA GLU A 61 -13.02 -13.07 -15.42
C GLU A 61 -11.64 -12.70 -14.85
N GLN A 62 -10.58 -13.43 -15.16
CA GLN A 62 -9.23 -13.20 -14.63
C GLN A 62 -8.54 -12.00 -15.31
N THR A 63 -9.14 -10.82 -15.18
CA THR A 63 -8.70 -9.58 -15.83
C THR A 63 -8.42 -8.48 -14.79
N ILE A 64 -7.64 -7.46 -15.20
CA ILE A 64 -7.36 -6.31 -14.33
C ILE A 64 -8.64 -5.50 -14.03
N GLU A 65 -9.54 -5.41 -14.99
CA GLU A 65 -10.83 -4.74 -14.85
C GLU A 65 -11.68 -5.39 -13.76
N LYS A 66 -11.72 -6.72 -13.75
CA LYS A 66 -12.45 -7.47 -12.72
C LYS A 66 -11.83 -7.26 -11.34
N ILE A 67 -10.51 -7.31 -11.21
CA ILE A 67 -9.82 -7.05 -9.94
C ILE A 67 -10.12 -5.63 -9.45
N ILE A 68 -10.08 -4.64 -10.34
CA ILE A 68 -10.43 -3.25 -10.01
C ILE A 68 -11.87 -3.21 -9.50
N PHE A 69 -12.81 -3.82 -10.20
CA PHE A 69 -14.21 -3.89 -9.79
C PHE A 69 -14.37 -4.51 -8.39
N GLU A 70 -13.74 -5.66 -8.14
CA GLU A 70 -13.83 -6.35 -6.83
C GLU A 70 -13.22 -5.52 -5.68
N LYS A 71 -12.22 -4.68 -5.98
CA LYS A 71 -11.55 -3.84 -4.98
C LYS A 71 -12.24 -2.48 -4.76
N THR A 72 -13.03 -1.98 -5.71
CA THR A 72 -13.52 -0.59 -5.67
C THR A 72 -15.03 -0.44 -5.65
N SER A 73 -15.80 -1.43 -6.15
CA SER A 73 -17.26 -1.29 -6.34
C SER A 73 -18.07 -1.15 -5.06
N ALA A 74 -17.53 -1.62 -3.93
CA ALA A 74 -18.18 -1.53 -2.62
C ALA A 74 -17.57 -0.47 -1.69
N LEU A 75 -16.72 0.42 -2.21
CA LEU A 75 -16.19 1.51 -1.40
C LEU A 75 -17.29 2.49 -1.00
N LEU A 76 -17.27 2.86 0.28
CA LEU A 76 -18.26 3.80 0.84
C LEU A 76 -18.09 5.22 0.27
N ASN A 77 -19.15 6.03 0.38
CA ASN A 77 -19.16 7.45 -0.02
C ASN A 77 -18.39 8.34 0.98
N SER A 78 -17.20 7.92 1.37
CA SER A 78 -16.22 8.69 2.12
C SER A 78 -15.13 9.21 1.17
N LYS A 79 -14.16 9.97 1.66
CA LYS A 79 -12.98 10.30 0.82
C LYS A 79 -12.26 9.04 0.35
N ILE A 80 -11.82 9.01 -0.90
CA ILE A 80 -11.08 7.90 -1.49
C ILE A 80 -9.73 8.41 -1.97
N VAL A 81 -8.65 7.94 -1.35
CA VAL A 81 -7.28 8.19 -1.80
C VAL A 81 -6.85 7.06 -2.72
N VAL A 82 -6.37 7.39 -3.91
CA VAL A 82 -5.90 6.42 -4.91
C VAL A 82 -4.42 6.61 -5.13
N ALA A 83 -3.64 5.58 -4.81
CA ALA A 83 -2.19 5.55 -4.99
C ALA A 83 -1.79 5.64 -6.46
N LYS A 84 -0.51 5.95 -6.69
CA LYS A 84 0.13 5.79 -8.00
C LYS A 84 -0.05 4.35 -8.49
N GLN A 85 -0.44 4.20 -9.73
CA GLN A 85 -0.63 2.91 -10.38
C GLN A 85 0.57 2.56 -11.28
N SER A 86 0.72 1.26 -11.57
CA SER A 86 1.80 0.75 -12.43
C SER A 86 1.69 1.19 -13.89
N SER A 87 0.51 1.62 -14.32
CA SER A 87 0.25 2.14 -15.66
C SER A 87 -0.86 3.19 -15.65
N GLU A 88 -0.83 4.09 -16.62
CA GLU A 88 -1.89 5.08 -16.86
C GLU A 88 -3.23 4.40 -17.17
N ASN A 89 -3.19 3.26 -17.88
CA ASN A 89 -4.41 2.50 -18.18
C ASN A 89 -5.09 2.01 -16.89
N THR A 90 -4.33 1.44 -15.95
CA THR A 90 -4.88 1.01 -14.66
C THR A 90 -5.49 2.18 -13.89
N GLN A 91 -4.81 3.33 -13.88
CA GLN A 91 -5.35 4.54 -13.23
C GLN A 91 -6.65 5.01 -13.88
N LYS A 92 -6.73 4.99 -15.21
CA LYS A 92 -7.95 5.33 -15.97
C LYS A 92 -9.10 4.38 -15.65
N LEU A 93 -8.84 3.08 -15.60
CA LEU A 93 -9.83 2.07 -15.26
C LEU A 93 -10.37 2.25 -13.83
N ILE A 94 -9.51 2.55 -12.87
CA ILE A 94 -9.93 2.86 -11.49
C ILE A 94 -10.80 4.13 -11.47
N LYS A 95 -10.40 5.17 -12.18
CA LYS A 95 -11.19 6.41 -12.30
C LYS A 95 -12.58 6.15 -12.89
N GLN A 96 -12.67 5.31 -13.90
CA GLN A 96 -13.94 4.87 -14.49
C GLN A 96 -14.78 4.05 -13.50
N SER A 97 -14.17 3.09 -12.81
CA SER A 97 -14.87 2.26 -11.81
C SER A 97 -15.42 3.10 -10.64
N LEU A 98 -14.73 4.17 -10.27
CA LEU A 98 -15.16 5.09 -9.21
C LEU A 98 -16.08 6.22 -9.71
N SER A 99 -16.45 6.26 -10.98
CA SER A 99 -17.21 7.38 -11.55
C SER A 99 -18.61 7.56 -10.94
N SER A 100 -19.28 6.46 -10.59
CA SER A 100 -20.60 6.45 -9.95
C SER A 100 -20.57 6.66 -8.43
N ASN A 101 -19.40 6.58 -7.80
CA ASN A 101 -19.26 6.86 -6.38
C ASN A 101 -19.17 8.38 -6.16
N GLU A 102 -19.97 8.94 -5.27
CA GLU A 102 -20.07 10.40 -5.03
C GLU A 102 -18.93 10.94 -4.13
N ALA A 103 -18.11 10.07 -3.56
CA ALA A 103 -17.01 10.47 -2.69
C ALA A 103 -16.02 11.41 -3.38
N LYS A 104 -15.38 12.29 -2.62
CA LYS A 104 -14.20 13.04 -3.09
C LYS A 104 -13.06 12.07 -3.37
N LYS A 105 -12.57 12.02 -4.61
CA LYS A 105 -11.41 11.24 -5.02
C LYS A 105 -10.17 12.11 -4.90
N VAL A 106 -9.13 11.58 -4.27
CA VAL A 106 -7.80 12.19 -4.13
C VAL A 106 -6.82 11.26 -4.82
N MET A 107 -6.54 11.53 -6.09
CA MET A 107 -5.79 10.63 -6.96
C MET A 107 -4.39 11.14 -7.22
N PHE A 108 -3.43 10.22 -7.31
CA PHE A 108 -2.07 10.54 -7.72
C PHE A 108 -2.05 11.19 -9.12
N ASN A 109 -1.24 12.21 -9.29
CA ASN A 109 -1.12 13.11 -10.45
C ASN A 109 -2.32 14.02 -10.74
N ASP A 110 -3.49 13.77 -10.16
CA ASP A 110 -4.64 14.67 -10.28
C ASP A 110 -4.73 15.64 -9.08
N ASN A 111 -4.52 15.13 -7.87
CA ASN A 111 -4.73 15.87 -6.62
C ASN A 111 -3.51 15.90 -5.70
N PHE A 112 -2.59 14.98 -5.86
CA PHE A 112 -1.31 14.99 -5.19
C PHE A 112 -0.23 14.38 -6.08
N SER A 113 0.99 14.82 -5.88
CA SER A 113 2.16 14.31 -6.60
C SER A 113 3.40 14.37 -5.71
N TYR A 114 4.47 13.79 -6.17
CA TYR A 114 5.78 14.00 -5.58
C TYR A 114 6.88 14.03 -6.65
N SER A 115 7.97 14.70 -6.31
CA SER A 115 9.23 14.65 -7.05
C SER A 115 10.39 14.33 -6.10
N ILE A 116 11.49 13.83 -6.63
CA ILE A 116 12.72 13.55 -5.87
C ILE A 116 13.78 14.50 -6.40
N ASN A 117 14.41 15.25 -5.49
CA ASN A 117 15.49 16.15 -5.88
C ASN A 117 16.87 15.45 -5.84
N GLU A 118 17.93 16.14 -6.30
CA GLU A 118 19.30 15.64 -6.33
C GLU A 118 19.86 15.22 -4.96
N ASN A 119 19.30 15.75 -3.86
CA ASN A 119 19.67 15.40 -2.48
C ASN A 119 18.79 14.28 -1.90
N GLU A 120 18.07 13.53 -2.75
CA GLU A 120 17.20 12.43 -2.37
C GLU A 120 16.02 12.79 -1.44
N PHE A 121 15.69 14.08 -1.29
CA PHE A 121 14.47 14.46 -0.60
C PHE A 121 13.26 14.31 -1.49
N ILE A 122 12.16 13.88 -0.89
CA ILE A 122 10.86 13.78 -1.55
C ILE A 122 10.14 15.10 -1.37
N TYR A 123 9.76 15.72 -2.47
CA TYR A 123 8.91 16.92 -2.47
C TYR A 123 7.49 16.48 -2.78
N PHE A 124 6.66 16.40 -1.76
CA PHE A 124 5.24 16.05 -1.89
C PHE A 124 4.42 17.34 -2.00
N GLU A 125 3.40 17.33 -2.86
CA GLU A 125 2.50 18.46 -3.08
C GLU A 125 1.06 18.00 -3.24
N ASP A 126 0.12 18.71 -2.62
CA ASP A 126 -1.32 18.53 -2.75
C ASP A 126 -2.07 19.87 -2.55
N GLU A 127 -3.42 19.84 -2.44
CA GLU A 127 -4.24 21.02 -2.20
C GLU A 127 -3.90 21.79 -0.90
N PHE A 128 -3.21 21.17 0.05
CA PHE A 128 -2.79 21.79 1.32
C PHE A 128 -1.39 22.41 1.24
N GLY A 129 -0.74 22.36 0.08
CA GLY A 129 0.60 22.90 -0.18
C GLY A 129 1.71 21.83 -0.13
N GLY A 130 2.94 22.28 -0.44
CA GLY A 130 4.12 21.42 -0.53
C GLY A 130 4.71 21.07 0.83
N ILE A 131 5.24 19.84 0.96
CA ILE A 131 6.02 19.40 2.11
C ILE A 131 7.26 18.66 1.67
N LYS A 132 8.41 19.00 2.28
CA LYS A 132 9.66 18.26 2.10
C LYS A 132 9.69 17.09 3.06
N LEU A 133 9.78 15.87 2.52
CA LEU A 133 9.76 14.63 3.26
C LEU A 133 11.13 13.96 3.25
N PRO A 134 11.53 13.28 4.34
CA PRO A 134 12.69 12.40 4.34
C PRO A 134 12.40 11.13 3.53
N GLN A 135 13.45 10.39 3.17
CA GLN A 135 13.30 9.04 2.62
C GLN A 135 12.63 8.12 3.65
N PRO A 136 11.75 7.22 3.20
CA PRO A 136 11.16 6.21 4.08
C PRO A 136 12.23 5.25 4.60
N ASN A 137 12.02 4.74 5.80
CA ASN A 137 12.93 3.75 6.42
C ASN A 137 12.79 2.34 5.82
N LEU A 138 12.08 2.19 4.73
CA LEU A 138 11.94 0.96 3.97
C LEU A 138 12.60 1.11 2.61
N MET A 139 13.26 0.05 2.14
CA MET A 139 13.99 0.07 0.87
C MET A 139 13.06 -0.11 -0.33
N GLY A 140 13.46 0.49 -1.45
CA GLY A 140 12.79 0.37 -2.75
C GLY A 140 11.95 1.59 -3.12
N GLN A 141 12.00 1.96 -4.42
CA GLN A 141 11.29 3.12 -4.97
C GLN A 141 9.79 3.11 -4.67
N PHE A 142 9.16 1.92 -4.70
CA PHE A 142 7.74 1.76 -4.39
C PHE A 142 7.36 2.16 -2.95
N GLN A 143 8.31 2.20 -2.03
CA GLN A 143 8.05 2.69 -0.68
C GLN A 143 7.87 4.21 -0.65
N ILE A 144 8.43 4.92 -1.62
CA ILE A 144 8.16 6.34 -1.82
C ILE A 144 6.73 6.53 -2.31
N ASP A 145 6.26 5.71 -3.27
CA ASP A 145 4.88 5.71 -3.74
C ASP A 145 3.89 5.43 -2.59
N ASN A 146 4.20 4.42 -1.76
CA ASN A 146 3.41 4.09 -0.58
C ASN A 146 3.40 5.22 0.46
N SER A 147 4.56 5.84 0.70
CA SER A 147 4.70 6.96 1.63
C SER A 147 3.91 8.18 1.14
N ALA A 148 3.98 8.52 -0.15
CA ALA A 148 3.20 9.60 -0.73
C ALA A 148 1.68 9.35 -0.58
N THR A 149 1.24 8.10 -0.79
CA THR A 149 -0.16 7.71 -0.57
C THR A 149 -0.57 7.86 0.90
N ALA A 150 0.29 7.43 1.83
CA ALA A 150 0.03 7.56 3.26
C ALA A 150 -0.02 9.03 3.70
N VAL A 151 0.84 9.89 3.13
CA VAL A 151 0.81 11.35 3.37
C VAL A 151 -0.49 11.96 2.85
N ALA A 152 -0.88 11.63 1.61
CA ALA A 152 -2.14 12.08 1.04
C ALA A 152 -3.34 11.65 1.91
N ALA A 153 -3.33 10.41 2.39
CA ALA A 153 -4.35 9.91 3.31
C ALA A 153 -4.35 10.69 4.63
N ALA A 154 -3.20 10.82 5.29
CA ALA A 154 -3.07 11.52 6.57
C ALA A 154 -3.54 12.97 6.51
N ARG A 155 -3.17 13.70 5.45
CA ARG A 155 -3.58 15.09 5.25
C ARG A 155 -5.07 15.25 4.91
N ASN A 156 -5.70 14.20 4.42
CA ASN A 156 -7.13 14.18 4.13
C ASN A 156 -8.00 13.69 5.30
N LEU A 157 -7.40 13.22 6.39
CA LEU A 157 -8.10 13.00 7.65
C LEU A 157 -8.33 14.34 8.34
N ASN A 158 -9.51 14.54 8.92
CA ASN A 158 -9.80 15.74 9.73
C ASN A 158 -9.18 15.58 11.12
N LEU A 159 -7.88 15.36 11.19
CA LEU A 159 -7.12 15.13 12.41
C LEU A 159 -5.99 16.16 12.50
N ASN A 160 -5.59 16.47 13.71
CA ASN A 160 -4.47 17.40 13.94
C ASN A 160 -3.12 16.67 13.75
N ILE A 161 -2.80 16.33 12.48
CA ILE A 161 -1.54 15.70 12.09
C ILE A 161 -0.60 16.77 11.54
N THR A 162 0.48 17.05 12.25
CA THR A 162 1.47 18.05 11.83
C THR A 162 2.46 17.47 10.80
N ASP A 163 3.16 18.34 10.08
CA ASP A 163 4.23 17.94 9.16
C ASP A 163 5.33 17.15 9.88
N GLU A 164 5.64 17.48 11.13
CA GLU A 164 6.59 16.75 11.97
C GLU A 164 6.10 15.33 12.29
N ASN A 165 4.81 15.17 12.54
CA ASN A 165 4.21 13.83 12.74
C ASN A 165 4.36 13.00 11.46
N ILE A 166 4.10 13.57 10.29
CA ILE A 166 4.25 12.92 8.98
C ILE A 166 5.69 12.49 8.76
N LYS A 167 6.65 13.41 8.89
CA LYS A 167 8.10 13.13 8.72
C LYS A 167 8.58 12.05 9.69
N SER A 168 8.18 12.14 10.95
CA SER A 168 8.50 11.14 11.97
C SER A 168 7.88 9.77 11.64
N GLY A 169 6.64 9.74 11.15
CA GLY A 169 5.97 8.52 10.72
C GLY A 169 6.74 7.80 9.62
N ILE A 170 7.11 8.51 8.55
CA ILE A 170 7.84 7.95 7.40
C ILE A 170 9.18 7.32 7.82
N THR A 171 9.92 7.96 8.71
CA THR A 171 11.25 7.48 9.14
C THR A 171 11.20 6.35 10.17
N LYS A 172 10.04 6.08 10.78
CA LYS A 172 9.85 5.06 11.81
C LYS A 172 9.10 3.83 11.33
N ILE A 173 8.78 3.74 10.04
CA ILE A 173 8.07 2.59 9.48
C ILE A 173 8.88 1.31 9.72
N LYS A 174 8.20 0.26 10.17
CA LYS A 174 8.76 -1.09 10.28
C LYS A 174 7.80 -2.04 9.59
N SER A 175 8.31 -2.81 8.64
CA SER A 175 7.55 -3.84 7.96
C SER A 175 8.40 -5.09 7.81
N ILE A 176 7.83 -6.23 8.18
CA ILE A 176 8.50 -7.52 8.05
C ILE A 176 8.40 -7.96 6.60
N ALA A 177 9.46 -8.57 6.08
CA ALA A 177 9.53 -9.14 4.74
C ALA A 177 9.14 -8.15 3.61
N ARG A 178 9.61 -6.88 3.71
CA ARG A 178 9.54 -5.89 2.64
C ARG A 178 10.95 -5.38 2.34
N LEU A 179 11.69 -6.11 1.51
CA LEU A 179 13.14 -5.93 1.30
C LEU A 179 13.89 -5.79 2.63
N GLN A 180 13.47 -6.58 3.62
CA GLN A 180 14.01 -6.51 4.96
C GLN A 180 15.43 -7.07 5.01
N GLU A 181 16.40 -6.26 5.35
CA GLU A 181 17.76 -6.73 5.63
C GLU A 181 17.81 -7.45 6.98
N ILE A 182 18.26 -8.69 6.98
CA ILE A 182 18.48 -9.48 8.19
C ILE A 182 19.91 -9.26 8.67
N LYS A 183 20.07 -8.53 9.77
CA LYS A 183 21.38 -8.11 10.31
C LYS A 183 21.96 -9.06 11.35
N SER A 184 21.19 -9.98 11.90
CA SER A 184 21.61 -10.90 12.95
C SER A 184 20.82 -12.20 12.92
N GLY A 185 21.26 -13.20 13.68
CA GLY A 185 20.60 -14.49 13.83
C GLY A 185 21.26 -15.62 13.03
N LYS A 186 20.78 -16.85 13.25
CA LYS A 186 21.39 -18.08 12.71
C LYS A 186 21.59 -18.05 11.19
N LEU A 187 20.57 -17.63 10.44
CA LEU A 187 20.65 -17.56 8.97
C LEU A 187 21.66 -16.50 8.51
N LYS A 188 21.68 -15.33 9.15
CA LYS A 188 22.66 -14.28 8.81
C LYS A 188 24.11 -14.76 9.06
N ASN A 189 24.34 -15.50 10.13
CA ASN A 189 25.66 -16.05 10.45
C ASN A 189 26.17 -17.05 9.38
N LEU A 190 25.25 -17.81 8.76
CA LEU A 190 25.60 -18.70 7.64
C LEU A 190 26.00 -17.91 6.38
N CYS A 191 25.46 -16.71 6.20
CA CYS A 191 25.78 -15.85 5.04
C CYS A 191 27.13 -15.12 5.18
N LYS A 192 27.81 -15.24 6.31
CA LYS A 192 29.10 -14.58 6.60
C LYS A 192 29.03 -13.08 6.29
N ASN A 193 29.89 -12.61 5.38
CA ASN A 193 29.99 -11.20 4.98
C ASN A 193 28.93 -10.76 3.95
N ASN A 194 28.11 -11.68 3.44
CA ASN A 194 27.07 -11.34 2.48
C ASN A 194 25.85 -10.69 3.17
N GLN A 195 25.20 -9.79 2.47
CA GLN A 195 23.90 -9.27 2.92
C GLN A 195 22.84 -10.37 2.74
N LEU A 196 21.88 -10.39 3.64
CA LEU A 196 20.74 -11.30 3.60
C LEU A 196 19.46 -10.46 3.64
N PHE A 197 18.61 -10.64 2.64
CA PHE A 197 17.30 -9.97 2.56
C PHE A 197 16.18 -10.99 2.57
N VAL A 198 15.03 -10.58 3.10
CA VAL A 198 13.77 -11.31 3.02
C VAL A 198 12.73 -10.40 2.41
N ASP A 199 12.00 -10.93 1.43
CA ASP A 199 10.89 -10.25 0.80
C ASP A 199 9.67 -11.17 0.64
N GLY A 200 8.47 -10.64 0.80
CA GLY A 200 7.21 -11.36 0.71
C GLY A 200 6.50 -11.22 -0.63
N SER A 201 7.20 -10.80 -1.69
CA SER A 201 6.62 -10.73 -3.03
C SER A 201 6.14 -12.10 -3.49
N HIS A 202 4.87 -12.19 -3.88
CA HIS A 202 4.20 -13.44 -4.25
C HIS A 202 3.26 -13.29 -5.46
N ASN A 203 3.29 -12.14 -6.12
CA ASN A 203 2.51 -11.84 -7.30
C ASN A 203 3.36 -11.12 -8.36
N PRO A 204 2.89 -11.00 -9.62
CA PRO A 204 3.66 -10.37 -10.71
C PRO A 204 4.07 -8.93 -10.42
N LEU A 205 3.23 -8.14 -9.76
CA LEU A 205 3.54 -6.75 -9.42
C LEU A 205 4.69 -6.68 -8.40
N GLY A 206 4.62 -7.48 -7.33
CA GLY A 206 5.67 -7.58 -6.33
C GLY A 206 6.99 -8.08 -6.92
N ALA A 207 6.93 -9.12 -7.76
CA ALA A 207 8.11 -9.66 -8.44
C ALA A 207 8.80 -8.61 -9.34
N LYS A 208 8.01 -7.81 -10.08
CA LYS A 208 8.52 -6.71 -10.90
C LYS A 208 9.25 -5.68 -10.04
N VAL A 209 8.62 -5.22 -8.98
CA VAL A 209 9.17 -4.22 -8.07
C VAL A 209 10.46 -4.72 -7.41
N LEU A 210 10.48 -5.99 -6.97
CA LEU A 210 11.68 -6.63 -6.43
C LEU A 210 12.80 -6.70 -7.49
N ASN A 211 12.47 -7.09 -8.72
CA ASN A 211 13.43 -7.13 -9.82
C ASN A 211 14.02 -5.74 -10.09
N ASP A 212 13.19 -4.70 -10.17
CA ASP A 212 13.63 -3.33 -10.41
C ASP A 212 14.65 -2.87 -9.34
N TYR A 213 14.39 -3.18 -8.07
CA TYR A 213 15.35 -2.94 -7.00
C TYR A 213 16.64 -3.76 -7.17
N LEU A 214 16.54 -5.06 -7.46
CA LEU A 214 17.70 -5.93 -7.63
C LEU A 214 18.60 -5.47 -8.80
N GLN A 215 18.05 -4.86 -9.86
CA GLN A 215 18.83 -4.30 -10.95
C GLN A 215 19.69 -3.11 -10.53
N THR A 216 19.34 -2.37 -9.48
CA THR A 216 20.16 -1.28 -8.96
C THR A 216 21.43 -1.76 -8.25
N LEU A 217 21.45 -3.01 -7.79
CA LEU A 217 22.57 -3.59 -7.05
C LEU A 217 23.66 -4.07 -8.01
N LYS A 218 24.88 -3.53 -7.88
CA LYS A 218 26.07 -3.91 -8.70
C LYS A 218 26.86 -5.08 -8.06
N CYS A 219 26.18 -6.14 -7.65
CA CYS A 219 26.81 -7.29 -7.00
C CYS A 219 26.23 -8.61 -7.50
N LYS A 220 26.91 -9.71 -7.22
CA LYS A 220 26.36 -11.05 -7.46
C LYS A 220 25.20 -11.31 -6.52
N LYS A 221 24.12 -11.84 -7.04
CA LYS A 221 22.86 -12.10 -6.31
C LYS A 221 22.59 -13.59 -6.31
N HIS A 222 22.17 -14.10 -5.16
CA HIS A 222 21.65 -15.44 -5.00
C HIS A 222 20.22 -15.33 -4.51
N ILE A 223 19.29 -15.95 -5.23
CA ILE A 223 17.84 -15.86 -4.93
C ILE A 223 17.38 -17.24 -4.53
N ILE A 224 16.68 -17.33 -3.41
CA ILE A 224 15.98 -18.53 -2.96
C ILE A 224 14.49 -18.21 -3.02
N LEU A 225 13.74 -18.96 -3.81
CA LEU A 225 12.30 -18.79 -3.98
C LEU A 225 11.57 -19.91 -3.25
N GLY A 226 10.53 -19.54 -2.50
CA GLY A 226 9.54 -20.43 -1.94
C GLY A 226 8.16 -19.87 -2.28
N MET A 227 7.46 -20.51 -3.20
CA MET A 227 6.09 -20.14 -3.59
C MET A 227 5.22 -21.39 -3.54
N MET A 228 3.98 -21.21 -3.09
CA MET A 228 2.93 -22.26 -3.19
C MET A 228 2.15 -22.09 -4.47
#